data_472a9c23cac19a8eb5c81880622bd89e
#
_entry.id   472a9c23cac19a8eb5c81880622bd89e
#
_cell.length_a   1.000
_cell.length_b   1.000
_cell.length_c   1.000
_cell.angle_alpha   90.00
_cell.angle_beta   90.00
_cell.angle_gamma   90.00
#
_symmetry.space_group_name_H-M   'P 1'
#
loop_
_entity.id
_entity.type
_entity.pdbx_description
1 polymer ?
#
loop_
_entity_poly.entity_id
_entity_poly.type
_entity_poly.pdbx_seq_one_letter_code
_entity_poly.pdbx_strand_id
1 'polypeptide(L)'
;MKRLFLILSALTLMAVSVTAQTRPQTTPPRPTATPAPRPAATPTASNAPVPDSKIALIDTSMFSDEKNGIYRYVDAARAVQLEFKPRTDELDNLQKRLDTLANEIQTLMKAPAPDQKTIQARQQQGVSLQAEGKTKKDRLDEDLRKRYEQVIAPISNQIGTAMDQFAQQRGITMTLDASKLLPVILTALPSTDLTQAFINDFNSKNPRTGPAPRP
;
A
#
# COMPACT_ATOMS: atom_id res chain seq x y z
N MET A 1 3.68 -7.59 -16.10
CA MET A 1 3.11 -6.51 -15.28
C MET A 1 4.06 -5.93 -14.23
N LYS A 2 5.41 -5.99 -14.43
CA LYS A 2 6.43 -5.52 -13.45
C LYS A 2 7.09 -4.17 -13.83
N ARG A 3 6.56 -3.41 -14.78
CA ARG A 3 7.24 -2.19 -15.30
C ARG A 3 6.47 -0.87 -15.14
N LEU A 4 5.36 -0.84 -14.39
CA LEU A 4 4.54 0.39 -14.26
C LEU A 4 4.77 1.19 -12.96
N PHE A 5 5.77 0.85 -12.13
CA PHE A 5 5.96 1.49 -10.82
C PHE A 5 7.23 2.37 -10.68
N LEU A 6 7.88 2.75 -11.78
CA LEU A 6 9.20 3.41 -11.70
C LEU A 6 9.29 4.80 -12.32
N ILE A 7 8.22 5.59 -12.40
CA ILE A 7 8.34 7.01 -12.74
C ILE A 7 7.41 7.82 -11.83
N LEU A 8 7.78 8.02 -10.57
CA LEU A 8 7.36 9.17 -9.77
C LEU A 8 8.24 9.31 -8.52
N SER A 9 9.43 9.86 -8.66
CA SER A 9 10.23 10.34 -7.53
C SER A 9 11.15 11.47 -8.01
N ALA A 10 10.60 12.65 -8.12
CA ALA A 10 11.37 13.90 -8.07
C ALA A 10 10.38 15.03 -7.72
N LEU A 11 10.06 15.16 -6.44
CA LEU A 11 9.47 16.40 -5.93
C LEU A 11 10.37 16.94 -4.83
N THR A 12 11.13 17.97 -5.19
CA THR A 12 12.02 18.77 -4.39
C THR A 12 11.32 19.37 -3.17
N LEU A 13 11.89 19.07 -1.99
CA LEU A 13 11.52 19.64 -0.71
C LEU A 13 12.07 21.09 -0.63
N MET A 14 11.21 22.09 -0.71
CA MET A 14 11.55 23.47 -0.32
C MET A 14 11.31 23.62 1.17
N ALA A 15 12.38 23.72 1.94
CA ALA A 15 12.36 24.05 3.35
C ALA A 15 12.12 25.57 3.51
N VAL A 16 10.98 25.96 4.07
CA VAL A 16 10.72 27.32 4.54
C VAL A 16 11.17 27.41 5.99
N SER A 17 12.27 28.13 6.21
CA SER A 17 12.78 28.45 7.54
C SER A 17 11.96 29.61 8.14
N VAL A 18 11.11 29.32 9.13
CA VAL A 18 10.49 30.36 9.95
C VAL A 18 11.39 30.68 11.13
N THR A 19 12.02 31.84 11.11
CA THR A 19 12.74 32.41 12.25
C THR A 19 11.74 32.99 13.24
N ALA A 20 11.58 32.35 14.39
CA ALA A 20 10.84 32.90 15.51
C ALA A 20 11.71 33.91 16.28
N GLN A 21 11.35 35.20 16.24
CA GLN A 21 11.94 36.25 17.08
C GLN A 21 11.42 36.10 18.51
N THR A 22 12.31 35.76 19.42
CA THR A 22 12.05 35.78 20.85
C THR A 22 12.21 37.22 21.40
N ARG A 23 11.12 37.81 21.83
CA ARG A 23 11.08 39.06 22.54
C ARG A 23 11.33 38.79 24.03
N PRO A 24 12.26 39.46 24.71
CA PRO A 24 12.42 39.31 26.17
C PRO A 24 11.26 39.97 26.92
N GLN A 25 10.51 39.20 27.65
CA GLN A 25 9.54 39.71 28.63
C GLN A 25 10.19 39.67 30.02
N THR A 26 10.47 40.83 30.55
CA THR A 26 10.86 41.06 31.96
C THR A 26 9.65 40.89 32.85
N THR A 27 9.60 39.82 33.63
CA THR A 27 8.63 39.63 34.71
C THR A 27 9.22 40.08 36.06
N PRO A 28 8.45 40.78 36.92
CA PRO A 28 8.90 41.15 38.26
C PRO A 28 8.94 39.94 39.20
N PRO A 29 9.79 39.97 40.25
CA PRO A 29 10.01 38.82 41.13
C PRO A 29 8.77 38.55 42.00
N ARG A 30 8.26 37.33 41.91
CA ARG A 30 7.20 36.80 42.78
C ARG A 30 7.82 36.24 44.05
N PRO A 31 7.20 36.43 45.25
CA PRO A 31 7.73 35.90 46.50
C PRO A 31 7.82 34.37 46.49
N THR A 32 8.94 33.89 46.96
CA THR A 32 9.27 32.46 47.12
C THR A 32 8.37 31.81 48.17
N ALA A 33 7.40 31.01 47.72
CA ALA A 33 6.71 30.07 48.60
C ALA A 33 7.56 28.76 48.63
N THR A 34 7.97 28.39 49.83
CA THR A 34 8.69 27.13 50.14
C THR A 34 7.86 25.95 49.63
N PRO A 35 8.37 25.06 48.76
CA PRO A 35 7.63 23.88 48.34
C PRO A 35 7.51 22.91 49.51
N ALA A 36 6.30 22.53 49.86
CA ALA A 36 6.06 21.39 50.72
C ALA A 36 6.62 20.12 50.08
N PRO A 37 7.21 19.18 50.83
CA PRO A 37 7.76 17.97 50.25
C PRO A 37 6.63 17.16 49.64
N ARG A 38 6.68 17.02 48.30
CA ARG A 38 5.81 16.13 47.53
C ARG A 38 6.17 14.70 47.92
N PRO A 39 5.20 13.85 48.33
CA PRO A 39 5.47 12.45 48.52
C PRO A 39 6.07 11.87 47.26
N ALA A 40 7.26 11.29 47.35
CA ALA A 40 7.87 10.57 46.25
C ALA A 40 6.95 9.41 45.88
N ALA A 41 6.31 9.51 44.72
CA ALA A 41 5.63 8.37 44.12
C ALA A 41 6.72 7.33 43.82
N THR A 42 6.80 6.31 44.66
CA THR A 42 7.61 5.12 44.43
C THR A 42 7.13 4.52 43.12
N PRO A 43 7.98 4.37 42.11
CA PRO A 43 7.57 3.62 40.91
C PRO A 43 7.33 2.20 41.37
N THR A 44 6.08 1.77 41.45
CA THR A 44 5.72 0.38 41.60
C THR A 44 6.17 -0.33 40.34
N ALA A 45 7.41 -0.81 40.32
CA ALA A 45 7.85 -1.74 39.31
C ALA A 45 6.89 -2.93 39.35
N SER A 46 6.06 -3.07 38.37
CA SER A 46 5.19 -4.24 38.20
C SER A 46 6.13 -5.44 38.00
N ASN A 47 6.37 -6.17 39.06
CA ASN A 47 7.08 -7.49 39.03
C ASN A 47 6.14 -8.58 38.48
N ALA A 48 5.20 -8.24 37.58
CA ALA A 48 4.45 -9.26 36.87
C ALA A 48 5.44 -10.08 36.04
N PRO A 49 5.42 -11.41 36.15
CA PRO A 49 6.30 -12.28 35.37
C PRO A 49 6.05 -11.97 33.91
N VAL A 50 7.12 -11.68 33.16
CA VAL A 50 7.04 -11.52 31.69
C VAL A 50 6.61 -12.88 31.16
N PRO A 51 5.47 -12.97 30.45
CA PRO A 51 5.03 -14.24 29.89
C PRO A 51 6.06 -14.74 28.88
N ASP A 52 6.23 -16.05 28.78
CA ASP A 52 7.03 -16.67 27.72
C ASP A 52 6.54 -16.21 26.38
N SER A 53 7.40 -15.51 25.63
CA SER A 53 7.02 -14.98 24.31
C SER A 53 7.11 -16.08 23.27
N LYS A 54 5.97 -16.39 22.64
CA LYS A 54 5.91 -17.24 21.44
C LYS A 54 5.72 -16.34 20.22
N ILE A 55 6.70 -16.35 19.33
CA ILE A 55 6.69 -15.55 18.11
C ILE A 55 6.36 -16.47 16.94
N ALA A 56 5.46 -16.03 16.08
CA ALA A 56 5.15 -16.68 14.81
C ALA A 56 5.43 -15.75 13.62
N LEU A 57 5.78 -16.33 12.49
CA LEU A 57 5.90 -15.65 11.20
C LEU A 57 4.69 -15.98 10.36
N ILE A 58 4.16 -14.97 9.66
CA ILE A 58 3.12 -15.14 8.65
C ILE A 58 3.49 -14.26 7.46
N ASP A 59 3.61 -14.86 6.30
CA ASP A 59 3.83 -14.15 5.03
C ASP A 59 2.48 -13.69 4.47
N THR A 60 2.15 -12.41 4.69
CA THR A 60 0.89 -11.85 4.21
C THR A 60 0.83 -11.74 2.68
N SER A 61 1.95 -11.78 1.96
CA SER A 61 1.96 -11.80 0.50
C SER A 61 1.33 -13.07 -0.07
N MET A 62 1.42 -14.18 0.66
CA MET A 62 0.82 -15.46 0.30
C MET A 62 -0.71 -15.45 0.34
N PHE A 63 -1.34 -14.48 1.02
CA PHE A 63 -2.82 -14.39 1.08
C PHE A 63 -3.44 -14.16 -0.30
N SER A 64 -2.70 -13.53 -1.21
CA SER A 64 -3.11 -13.27 -2.59
C SER A 64 -2.67 -14.34 -3.59
N ASP A 65 -2.02 -15.42 -3.14
CA ASP A 65 -1.63 -16.50 -4.03
C ASP A 65 -2.87 -17.23 -4.61
N GLU A 66 -2.92 -17.39 -5.93
CA GLU A 66 -4.11 -17.93 -6.62
C GLU A 66 -4.43 -19.37 -6.23
N LYS A 67 -3.42 -20.16 -5.85
CA LYS A 67 -3.54 -21.60 -5.57
C LYS A 67 -3.65 -21.90 -4.08
N ASN A 68 -2.81 -21.24 -3.29
CA ASN A 68 -2.62 -21.58 -1.88
C ASN A 68 -3.02 -20.44 -0.93
N GLY A 69 -3.56 -19.33 -1.46
CA GLY A 69 -3.94 -18.15 -0.70
C GLY A 69 -5.31 -18.25 -0.03
N ILE A 70 -5.76 -17.12 0.46
CA ILE A 70 -7.08 -16.97 1.07
C ILE A 70 -8.12 -16.83 -0.04
N TYR A 71 -8.94 -17.86 -0.23
CA TYR A 71 -9.86 -17.96 -1.37
C TYR A 71 -10.76 -16.74 -1.54
N ARG A 72 -11.39 -16.28 -0.47
CA ARG A 72 -12.28 -15.11 -0.53
C ARG A 72 -11.57 -13.83 -0.93
N TYR A 73 -10.32 -13.66 -0.48
CA TYR A 73 -9.48 -12.52 -0.85
C TYR A 73 -9.10 -12.58 -2.34
N VAL A 74 -8.63 -13.74 -2.79
CA VAL A 74 -8.23 -13.97 -4.19
C VAL A 74 -9.41 -13.76 -5.14
N ASP A 75 -10.58 -14.35 -4.82
CA ASP A 75 -11.78 -14.23 -5.64
C ASP A 75 -12.28 -12.78 -5.71
N ALA A 76 -12.27 -12.07 -4.59
CA ALA A 76 -12.64 -10.67 -4.52
C ALA A 76 -11.68 -9.76 -5.30
N ALA A 77 -10.37 -9.97 -5.15
CA ALA A 77 -9.34 -9.21 -5.88
C ALA A 77 -9.46 -9.46 -7.40
N ARG A 78 -9.68 -10.72 -7.80
CA ARG A 78 -9.93 -11.08 -9.21
C ARG A 78 -11.18 -10.41 -9.76
N ALA A 79 -12.28 -10.40 -9.00
CA ALA A 79 -13.51 -9.74 -9.42
C ALA A 79 -13.30 -8.24 -9.67
N VAL A 80 -12.60 -7.55 -8.77
CA VAL A 80 -12.25 -6.13 -8.95
C VAL A 80 -11.34 -5.96 -10.18
N GLN A 81 -10.33 -6.81 -10.37
CA GLN A 81 -9.45 -6.74 -11.53
C GLN A 81 -10.23 -6.89 -12.85
N LEU A 82 -11.15 -7.84 -12.93
CA LEU A 82 -11.98 -8.07 -14.12
C LEU A 82 -12.94 -6.90 -14.39
N GLU A 83 -13.54 -6.34 -13.34
CA GLU A 83 -14.43 -5.17 -13.43
C GLU A 83 -13.71 -3.98 -14.05
N PHE A 84 -12.46 -3.73 -13.70
CA PHE A 84 -11.69 -2.58 -14.17
C PHE A 84 -10.84 -2.85 -15.41
N LYS A 85 -10.74 -4.12 -15.86
CA LYS A 85 -9.93 -4.49 -17.02
C LYS A 85 -10.23 -3.66 -18.28
N PRO A 86 -11.49 -3.40 -18.69
CA PRO A 86 -11.75 -2.60 -19.88
C PRO A 86 -11.15 -1.18 -19.82
N ARG A 87 -11.19 -0.57 -18.64
CA ARG A 87 -10.64 0.79 -18.43
C ARG A 87 -9.10 0.79 -18.42
N THR A 88 -8.49 -0.28 -17.92
CA THR A 88 -7.04 -0.46 -17.98
C THR A 88 -6.59 -0.68 -19.43
N ASP A 89 -7.31 -1.54 -20.18
CA ASP A 89 -7.03 -1.78 -21.58
C ASP A 89 -7.19 -0.49 -22.42
N GLU A 90 -8.14 0.39 -22.08
CA GLU A 90 -8.30 1.69 -22.70
C GLU A 90 -7.10 2.62 -22.48
N LEU A 91 -6.57 2.67 -21.25
CA LEU A 91 -5.35 3.44 -20.96
C LEU A 91 -4.12 2.89 -21.69
N ASP A 92 -3.99 1.57 -21.76
CA ASP A 92 -2.91 0.93 -22.54
C ASP A 92 -3.01 1.28 -24.03
N ASN A 93 -4.22 1.35 -24.59
CA ASN A 93 -4.44 1.77 -25.97
C ASN A 93 -4.12 3.27 -26.19
N LEU A 94 -4.47 4.14 -25.24
CA LEU A 94 -4.07 5.56 -25.30
C LEU A 94 -2.55 5.70 -25.26
N GLN A 95 -1.87 4.95 -24.42
CA GLN A 95 -0.39 4.96 -24.36
C GLN A 95 0.22 4.54 -25.69
N LYS A 96 -0.25 3.45 -26.31
CA LYS A 96 0.21 3.00 -27.64
C LYS A 96 -0.01 4.05 -28.71
N ARG A 97 -1.14 4.77 -28.68
CA ARG A 97 -1.41 5.86 -29.62
C ARG A 97 -0.45 7.04 -29.42
N LEU A 98 -0.11 7.38 -28.19
CA LEU A 98 0.89 8.40 -27.88
C LEU A 98 2.28 8.00 -28.38
N ASP A 99 2.69 6.75 -28.17
CA ASP A 99 3.98 6.23 -28.64
C ASP A 99 4.06 6.27 -30.18
N THR A 100 2.98 5.88 -30.87
CA THR A 100 2.88 5.94 -32.33
C THR A 100 3.00 7.40 -32.80
N LEU A 101 2.27 8.31 -32.17
CA LEU A 101 2.27 9.73 -32.53
C LEU A 101 3.65 10.37 -32.31
N ALA A 102 4.34 10.00 -31.24
CA ALA A 102 5.70 10.46 -30.98
C ALA A 102 6.67 10.01 -32.08
N ASN A 103 6.56 8.76 -32.52
CA ASN A 103 7.37 8.22 -33.62
C ASN A 103 7.05 8.90 -34.97
N GLU A 104 5.77 9.19 -35.25
CA GLU A 104 5.36 9.94 -36.43
C GLU A 104 5.98 11.36 -36.45
N ILE A 105 5.88 12.08 -35.33
CA ILE A 105 6.48 13.41 -35.17
C ILE A 105 7.99 13.34 -35.40
N GLN A 106 8.67 12.38 -34.79
CA GLN A 106 10.10 12.21 -34.98
C GLN A 106 10.48 11.95 -36.45
N THR A 107 9.69 11.17 -37.17
CA THR A 107 9.87 10.87 -38.59
C THR A 107 9.68 12.12 -39.43
N LEU A 108 8.60 12.88 -39.19
CA LEU A 108 8.33 14.13 -39.89
C LEU A 108 9.41 15.17 -39.69
N MET A 109 9.98 15.25 -38.47
CA MET A 109 11.08 16.18 -38.15
C MET A 109 12.40 15.84 -38.86
N LYS A 110 12.64 14.55 -39.19
CA LYS A 110 13.84 14.09 -39.90
C LYS A 110 13.70 14.18 -41.44
N ALA A 111 12.54 14.50 -41.96
CA ALA A 111 12.34 14.64 -43.40
C ALA A 111 13.19 15.78 -44.01
N PRO A 112 13.67 15.68 -45.25
CA PRO A 112 14.46 16.72 -45.90
C PRO A 112 13.74 18.10 -46.00
N ALA A 113 12.42 18.11 -46.06
CA ALA A 113 11.57 19.30 -46.01
C ALA A 113 10.45 19.09 -44.97
N PRO A 114 10.66 19.39 -43.69
CA PRO A 114 9.69 19.15 -42.64
C PRO A 114 8.46 20.04 -42.80
N ASP A 115 7.26 19.47 -42.84
CA ASP A 115 6.00 20.21 -42.80
C ASP A 115 5.69 20.65 -41.37
N GLN A 116 6.02 21.87 -41.04
CA GLN A 116 5.85 22.46 -39.72
C GLN A 116 4.38 22.48 -39.27
N LYS A 117 3.43 22.68 -40.20
CA LYS A 117 2.00 22.69 -39.88
C LYS A 117 1.51 21.32 -39.45
N THR A 118 1.92 20.27 -40.15
CA THR A 118 1.60 18.88 -39.78
C THR A 118 2.25 18.50 -38.48
N ILE A 119 3.52 18.87 -38.25
CA ILE A 119 4.22 18.61 -36.97
C ILE A 119 3.48 19.26 -35.80
N GLN A 120 3.12 20.54 -35.89
CA GLN A 120 2.35 21.25 -34.86
C GLN A 120 0.98 20.61 -34.59
N ALA A 121 0.25 20.21 -35.65
CA ALA A 121 -1.02 19.52 -35.50
C ALA A 121 -0.87 18.19 -34.73
N ARG A 122 0.17 17.41 -35.05
CA ARG A 122 0.48 16.15 -34.32
C ARG A 122 0.89 16.40 -32.87
N GLN A 123 1.68 17.43 -32.61
CA GLN A 123 2.05 17.82 -31.24
C GLN A 123 0.80 18.22 -30.43
N GLN A 124 -0.09 19.02 -30.99
CA GLN A 124 -1.35 19.40 -30.35
C GLN A 124 -2.22 18.17 -30.05
N GLN A 125 -2.30 17.23 -30.97
CA GLN A 125 -2.99 15.95 -30.77
C GLN A 125 -2.37 15.17 -29.62
N GLY A 126 -1.03 15.15 -29.50
CA GLY A 126 -0.32 14.50 -28.40
C GLY A 126 -0.67 15.11 -27.05
N VAL A 127 -0.69 16.44 -26.95
CA VAL A 127 -1.09 17.16 -25.72
C VAL A 127 -2.53 16.80 -25.31
N SER A 128 -3.45 16.75 -26.28
CA SER A 128 -4.85 16.39 -26.01
C SER A 128 -4.99 14.94 -25.51
N LEU A 129 -4.26 13.99 -26.14
CA LEU A 129 -4.27 12.58 -25.72
C LEU A 129 -3.64 12.39 -24.33
N GLN A 130 -2.58 13.14 -24.00
CA GLN A 130 -1.97 13.10 -22.65
C GLN A 130 -2.95 13.62 -21.60
N ALA A 131 -3.66 14.72 -21.88
CA ALA A 131 -4.66 15.28 -20.97
C ALA A 131 -5.82 14.30 -20.75
N GLU A 132 -6.30 13.66 -21.83
CA GLU A 132 -7.31 12.60 -21.77
C GLU A 132 -6.83 11.43 -20.93
N GLY A 133 -5.63 10.91 -21.20
CA GLY A 133 -5.04 9.78 -20.48
C GLY A 133 -4.88 10.07 -18.99
N LYS A 134 -4.41 11.28 -18.63
CA LYS A 134 -4.32 11.71 -17.23
C LYS A 134 -5.68 11.70 -16.54
N THR A 135 -6.69 12.31 -17.16
CA THR A 135 -8.05 12.39 -16.60
C THR A 135 -8.65 10.99 -16.39
N LYS A 136 -8.47 10.09 -17.37
CA LYS A 136 -8.97 8.71 -17.29
C LYS A 136 -8.24 7.93 -16.22
N LYS A 137 -6.92 8.12 -16.10
CA LYS A 137 -6.10 7.47 -15.04
C LYS A 137 -6.53 7.94 -13.66
N ASP A 138 -6.66 9.24 -13.44
CA ASP A 138 -7.03 9.79 -12.14
C ASP A 138 -8.40 9.26 -11.68
N ARG A 139 -9.37 9.17 -12.60
CA ARG A 139 -10.70 8.56 -12.33
C ARG A 139 -10.61 7.05 -12.07
N LEU A 140 -9.79 6.33 -12.83
CA LEU A 140 -9.58 4.90 -12.62
C LEU A 140 -8.98 4.63 -11.24
N ASP A 141 -7.95 5.38 -10.85
CA ASP A 141 -7.28 5.23 -9.56
C ASP A 141 -8.25 5.51 -8.38
N GLU A 142 -9.08 6.55 -8.50
CA GLU A 142 -10.10 6.89 -7.50
C GLU A 142 -11.16 5.79 -7.37
N ASP A 143 -11.70 5.32 -8.49
CA ASP A 143 -12.75 4.30 -8.48
C ASP A 143 -12.20 2.95 -8.01
N LEU A 144 -10.98 2.57 -8.40
CA LEU A 144 -10.28 1.39 -7.88
C LEU A 144 -10.14 1.47 -6.36
N ARG A 145 -9.67 2.61 -5.83
CA ARG A 145 -9.52 2.80 -4.39
C ARG A 145 -10.86 2.61 -3.67
N LYS A 146 -11.91 3.27 -4.13
CA LYS A 146 -13.26 3.11 -3.57
C LYS A 146 -13.74 1.66 -3.62
N ARG A 147 -13.49 0.98 -4.74
CA ARG A 147 -13.89 -0.41 -4.91
C ARG A 147 -13.13 -1.35 -4.00
N TYR A 148 -11.84 -1.13 -3.82
CA TYR A 148 -11.02 -1.86 -2.84
C TYR A 148 -11.53 -1.67 -1.42
N GLU A 149 -11.84 -0.43 -1.01
CA GLU A 149 -12.42 -0.13 0.30
C GLU A 149 -13.75 -0.85 0.52
N GLN A 150 -14.58 -0.97 -0.51
CA GLN A 150 -15.88 -1.63 -0.41
C GLN A 150 -15.79 -3.16 -0.37
N VAL A 151 -14.87 -3.74 -1.12
CA VAL A 151 -14.84 -5.20 -1.37
C VAL A 151 -13.73 -5.88 -0.59
N ILE A 152 -12.52 -5.32 -0.58
CA ILE A 152 -11.34 -5.96 0.00
C ILE A 152 -11.17 -5.61 1.49
N ALA A 153 -11.41 -4.37 1.88
CA ALA A 153 -11.22 -3.96 3.27
C ALA A 153 -12.06 -4.79 4.28
N PRO A 154 -13.34 -5.11 4.02
CA PRO A 154 -14.11 -5.99 4.91
C PRO A 154 -13.47 -7.38 5.06
N ILE A 155 -12.93 -7.94 3.97
CA ILE A 155 -12.25 -9.25 4.00
C ILE A 155 -10.94 -9.15 4.79
N SER A 156 -10.17 -8.09 4.58
CA SER A 156 -8.93 -7.84 5.34
C SER A 156 -9.20 -7.71 6.84
N ASN A 157 -10.28 -7.04 7.24
CA ASN A 157 -10.70 -6.95 8.63
C ASN A 157 -11.06 -8.33 9.22
N GLN A 158 -11.77 -9.18 8.44
CA GLN A 158 -12.08 -10.55 8.86
C GLN A 158 -10.80 -11.39 9.01
N ILE A 159 -9.83 -11.23 8.10
CA ILE A 159 -8.52 -11.88 8.18
C ILE A 159 -7.78 -11.44 9.45
N GLY A 160 -7.76 -10.14 9.77
CA GLY A 160 -7.15 -9.61 11.00
C GLY A 160 -7.77 -10.24 12.25
N THR A 161 -9.10 -10.21 12.37
CA THR A 161 -9.82 -10.82 13.49
C THR A 161 -9.54 -12.33 13.61
N ALA A 162 -9.52 -13.04 12.48
CA ALA A 162 -9.21 -14.48 12.47
C ALA A 162 -7.76 -14.75 12.87
N MET A 163 -6.82 -13.88 12.51
CA MET A 163 -5.42 -13.98 12.91
C MET A 163 -5.24 -13.81 14.40
N ASP A 164 -5.93 -12.85 15.02
CA ASP A 164 -5.92 -12.68 16.47
C ASP A 164 -6.46 -13.93 17.19
N GLN A 165 -7.56 -14.49 16.72
CA GLN A 165 -8.13 -15.73 17.28
C GLN A 165 -7.19 -16.93 17.10
N PHE A 166 -6.56 -17.05 15.93
CA PHE A 166 -5.61 -18.10 15.62
C PHE A 166 -4.38 -18.02 16.53
N ALA A 167 -3.87 -16.82 16.78
CA ALA A 167 -2.76 -16.57 17.69
C ALA A 167 -3.13 -16.93 19.13
N GLN A 168 -4.28 -16.45 19.61
CA GLN A 168 -4.77 -16.72 20.96
C GLN A 168 -4.92 -18.23 21.24
N GLN A 169 -5.54 -18.98 20.31
CA GLN A 169 -5.76 -20.42 20.42
C GLN A 169 -4.46 -21.22 20.55
N ARG A 170 -3.34 -20.68 20.04
CA ARG A 170 -2.00 -21.33 20.05
C ARG A 170 -1.05 -20.75 21.08
N GLY A 171 -1.51 -19.76 21.86
CA GLY A 171 -0.69 -19.07 22.86
C GLY A 171 0.45 -18.26 22.20
N ILE A 172 0.25 -17.83 20.96
CA ILE A 172 1.19 -16.92 20.25
C ILE A 172 1.00 -15.53 20.81
N THR A 173 2.10 -14.93 21.26
CA THR A 173 2.10 -13.60 21.88
C THR A 173 2.42 -12.49 20.87
N MET A 174 3.08 -12.84 19.74
CA MET A 174 3.45 -11.92 18.69
C MET A 174 3.46 -12.62 17.32
N THR A 175 2.80 -12.01 16.35
CA THR A 175 2.85 -12.43 14.94
C THR A 175 3.58 -11.36 14.14
N LEU A 176 4.55 -11.76 13.33
CA LEU A 176 5.35 -10.87 12.49
C LEU A 176 5.08 -11.17 11.02
N ASP A 177 4.93 -10.11 10.22
CA ASP A 177 4.77 -10.26 8.77
C ASP A 177 6.12 -10.58 8.10
N ALA A 178 6.31 -11.84 7.73
CA ALA A 178 7.53 -12.31 7.08
C ALA A 178 7.78 -11.58 5.75
N SER A 179 6.73 -11.22 4.99
CA SER A 179 6.88 -10.50 3.71
C SER A 179 7.61 -9.17 3.85
N LYS A 180 7.56 -8.55 5.03
CA LYS A 180 8.21 -7.27 5.34
C LYS A 180 9.56 -7.44 6.04
N LEU A 181 9.72 -8.52 6.77
CA LEU A 181 10.85 -8.72 7.69
C LEU A 181 11.92 -9.69 7.16
N LEU A 182 11.67 -10.43 6.07
CA LEU A 182 12.65 -11.35 5.48
C LEU A 182 14.07 -10.76 5.34
N PRO A 183 14.25 -9.48 4.94
CA PRO A 183 15.59 -8.91 4.81
C PRO A 183 16.35 -8.74 6.13
N VAL A 184 15.66 -8.77 7.28
CA VAL A 184 16.25 -8.54 8.61
C VAL A 184 16.24 -9.79 9.50
N ILE A 185 15.52 -10.84 9.11
CA ILE A 185 15.53 -12.13 9.83
C ILE A 185 16.75 -12.92 9.36
N LEU A 186 17.71 -13.14 10.27
CA LEU A 186 18.92 -13.91 9.96
C LEU A 186 18.66 -15.42 9.98
N THR A 187 17.81 -15.89 10.88
CA THR A 187 17.43 -17.30 11.00
C THR A 187 16.06 -17.44 11.65
N ALA A 188 15.29 -18.41 11.21
CA ALA A 188 14.04 -18.82 11.85
C ALA A 188 13.87 -20.34 11.66
N LEU A 189 13.32 -21.01 12.65
CA LEU A 189 12.94 -22.40 12.50
C LEU A 189 11.73 -22.52 11.57
N PRO A 190 11.65 -23.53 10.69
CA PRO A 190 10.47 -23.75 9.82
C PRO A 190 9.15 -23.85 10.59
N SER A 191 9.19 -24.35 11.83
CA SER A 191 8.03 -24.42 12.71
C SER A 191 7.50 -23.06 13.19
N THR A 192 8.26 -21.98 12.99
CA THR A 192 7.86 -20.61 13.32
C THR A 192 6.96 -20.01 12.23
N ASP A 193 7.07 -20.50 10.99
CA ASP A 193 6.24 -20.07 9.87
C ASP A 193 4.88 -20.80 9.95
N LEU A 194 3.85 -20.03 10.26
CA LEU A 194 2.47 -20.51 10.35
C LEU A 194 1.59 -20.03 9.20
N THR A 195 2.17 -19.49 8.13
CA THR A 195 1.46 -18.94 6.97
C THR A 195 0.42 -19.92 6.43
N GLN A 196 0.85 -21.12 6.04
CA GLN A 196 -0.05 -22.10 5.45
C GLN A 196 -1.06 -22.66 6.47
N ALA A 197 -0.64 -22.81 7.71
CA ALA A 197 -1.52 -23.26 8.80
C ALA A 197 -2.66 -22.25 9.04
N PHE A 198 -2.34 -20.96 9.04
CA PHE A 198 -3.33 -19.91 9.14
C PHE A 198 -4.26 -19.85 7.92
N ILE A 199 -3.72 -19.88 6.70
CA ILE A 199 -4.52 -19.87 5.47
C ILE A 199 -5.51 -21.03 5.45
N ASN A 200 -5.06 -22.24 5.81
CA ASN A 200 -5.92 -23.42 5.86
C ASN A 200 -7.01 -23.29 6.93
N ASP A 201 -6.67 -22.78 8.11
CA ASP A 201 -7.64 -22.53 9.20
C ASP A 201 -8.70 -21.51 8.76
N PHE A 202 -8.26 -20.39 8.16
CA PHE A 202 -9.17 -19.36 7.65
C PHE A 202 -10.09 -19.90 6.56
N ASN A 203 -9.55 -20.59 5.55
CA ASN A 203 -10.30 -21.13 4.42
C ASN A 203 -11.29 -22.21 4.87
N SER A 204 -10.97 -23.01 5.88
CA SER A 204 -11.88 -24.03 6.44
C SER A 204 -13.10 -23.41 7.12
N LYS A 205 -12.91 -22.29 7.81
CA LYS A 205 -13.95 -21.53 8.50
C LYS A 205 -14.74 -20.60 7.56
N ASN A 206 -14.14 -20.24 6.42
CA ASN A 206 -14.69 -19.33 5.43
C ASN A 206 -14.61 -19.94 4.01
N PRO A 207 -15.37 -21.00 3.73
CA PRO A 207 -15.33 -21.66 2.43
C PRO A 207 -15.77 -20.70 1.30
N ARG A 208 -15.37 -21.02 0.07
CA ARG A 208 -15.84 -20.30 -1.12
C ARG A 208 -17.36 -20.33 -1.20
N THR A 209 -17.98 -19.19 -1.47
CA THR A 209 -19.42 -19.04 -1.65
C THR A 209 -19.86 -19.16 -3.12
N GLY A 210 -19.05 -19.74 -4.00
CA GLY A 210 -19.34 -19.91 -5.42
C GLY A 210 -18.63 -21.10 -6.05
N PRO A 211 -18.96 -21.46 -7.30
CA PRO A 211 -18.24 -22.52 -8.02
C PRO A 211 -16.76 -22.12 -8.15
N ALA A 212 -15.88 -23.10 -7.90
CA ALA A 212 -14.45 -22.90 -8.08
C ALA A 212 -14.14 -22.34 -9.48
N PRO A 213 -13.19 -21.40 -9.65
CA PRO A 213 -12.74 -20.96 -10.96
C PRO A 213 -12.34 -22.20 -11.76
N ARG A 214 -12.88 -22.37 -12.95
CA ARG A 214 -12.43 -23.42 -13.85
C ARG A 214 -10.99 -23.08 -14.31
N PRO A 215 -10.10 -24.08 -14.43
CA PRO A 215 -8.71 -23.90 -14.86
C PRO A 215 -8.60 -23.31 -16.26
#